data_8579eccc52b8e68bfe96b2d63c82fe39
#
_entry.id   8579eccc52b8e68bfe96b2d63c82fe39
#
_cell.length_a   1.000
_cell.length_b   1.000
_cell.length_c   1.000
_cell.angle_alpha   90.00
_cell.angle_beta   90.00
_cell.angle_gamma   90.00
#
_symmetry.space_group_name_H-M   'P 1'
#
loop_
_entity.id
_entity.type
_entity.pdbx_description
1 polymer ?
#
loop_
_entity_poly.entity_id
_entity_poly.type
_entity_poly.pdbx_seq_one_letter_code
_entity_poly.pdbx_strand_id
1 'polypeptide(L)'
;MKDIAVKWIGLTLSAMLAGSGHASDSCAEFAGSDPNLLSHNGEALVHLQLEPNAIQVGEPFDLNLTTCASGVKVISADAAMPSHGHGMNYRPGIETESTGATVARGFLFHMPGEWEIRIVVKTGGEDISLVRPLEVSP
;
A
#
# COMPACT_ATOMS: atom_id res chain seq x y z
N MET A 1 66.67 -43.31 2.73
CA MET A 1 65.59 -42.72 3.53
C MET A 1 65.01 -41.58 2.67
N LYS A 2 63.80 -41.76 2.18
CA LYS A 2 63.16 -40.82 1.28
C LYS A 2 61.99 -40.17 2.03
N ASP A 3 62.13 -38.88 2.31
CA ASP A 3 61.09 -38.08 2.95
C ASP A 3 59.98 -37.77 1.94
N ILE A 4 58.78 -38.25 2.22
CA ILE A 4 57.61 -37.96 1.42
C ILE A 4 56.92 -36.77 2.03
N ALA A 5 57.06 -35.61 1.39
CA ALA A 5 56.34 -34.38 1.74
C ALA A 5 54.89 -34.51 1.28
N VAL A 6 53.99 -34.61 2.22
CA VAL A 6 52.53 -34.56 1.97
C VAL A 6 52.10 -33.10 1.80
N LYS A 7 51.74 -32.74 0.59
CA LYS A 7 51.27 -31.41 0.23
C LYS A 7 49.75 -31.31 0.57
N TRP A 8 49.44 -30.58 1.61
CA TRP A 8 48.03 -30.28 1.97
C TRP A 8 47.46 -29.25 1.00
N ILE A 9 46.54 -29.67 0.17
CA ILE A 9 45.75 -28.76 -0.69
C ILE A 9 44.62 -28.23 0.16
N GLY A 10 44.72 -26.98 0.60
CA GLY A 10 43.67 -26.29 1.31
C GLY A 10 42.50 -25.97 0.36
N LEU A 11 41.38 -26.67 0.53
CA LEU A 11 40.13 -26.41 -0.16
C LEU A 11 39.47 -25.22 0.54
N THR A 12 39.59 -24.01 0.00
CA THR A 12 38.86 -22.85 0.49
C THR A 12 37.42 -22.90 0.00
N LEU A 13 36.53 -23.26 0.90
CA LEU A 13 35.11 -23.22 0.67
C LEU A 13 34.64 -21.75 0.71
N SER A 14 34.50 -21.11 -0.46
CA SER A 14 33.89 -19.78 -0.57
C SER A 14 32.37 -19.91 -0.31
N ALA A 15 31.96 -19.55 0.89
CA ALA A 15 30.54 -19.38 1.20
C ALA A 15 30.02 -18.14 0.46
N MET A 16 29.27 -18.33 -0.62
CA MET A 16 28.46 -17.27 -1.21
C MET A 16 27.32 -16.95 -0.25
N LEU A 17 27.43 -15.83 0.47
CA LEU A 17 26.27 -15.23 1.12
C LEU A 17 25.33 -14.73 0.02
N ALA A 18 24.28 -15.49 -0.25
CA ALA A 18 23.14 -14.99 -0.98
C ALA A 18 22.50 -13.92 -0.09
N GLY A 19 22.76 -12.67 -0.39
CA GLY A 19 22.06 -11.56 0.23
C GLY A 19 20.59 -11.67 -0.15
N SER A 20 19.77 -12.14 0.79
CA SER A 20 18.30 -12.01 0.69
C SER A 20 18.01 -10.51 0.68
N GLY A 21 17.76 -9.95 -0.50
CA GLY A 21 17.22 -8.60 -0.65
C GLY A 21 15.87 -8.59 0.06
N HIS A 22 15.84 -8.07 1.28
CA HIS A 22 14.59 -7.78 1.94
C HIS A 22 13.96 -6.65 1.12
N ALA A 23 12.88 -6.96 0.40
CA ALA A 23 11.97 -5.94 -0.06
C ALA A 23 11.58 -5.13 1.19
N SER A 24 11.84 -3.83 1.18
CA SER A 24 11.47 -2.97 2.29
C SER A 24 9.94 -3.02 2.39
N ASP A 25 9.43 -3.71 3.40
CA ASP A 25 8.01 -3.69 3.74
C ASP A 25 7.73 -2.33 4.39
N SER A 26 7.36 -1.37 3.56
CA SER A 26 7.09 0.01 3.98
C SER A 26 5.92 0.13 4.95
N CYS A 27 5.14 -0.94 5.11
CA CYS A 27 3.96 -0.99 5.96
C CYS A 27 4.13 -1.90 7.19
N ALA A 28 5.35 -2.38 7.49
CA ALA A 28 5.57 -3.29 8.63
C ALA A 28 5.16 -2.70 9.97
N GLU A 29 5.18 -1.36 10.10
CA GLU A 29 4.76 -0.63 11.29
C GLU A 29 3.23 -0.61 11.49
N PHE A 30 2.45 -0.87 10.44
CA PHE A 30 0.98 -0.89 10.47
C PHE A 30 0.42 -2.31 10.66
N ALA A 31 1.20 -3.23 11.21
CA ALA A 31 0.81 -4.63 11.35
C ALA A 31 -0.41 -4.81 12.26
N GLY A 32 -1.24 -5.83 11.95
CA GLY A 32 -2.36 -6.27 12.78
C GLY A 32 -3.73 -5.85 12.25
N SER A 33 -4.58 -5.34 13.13
CA SER A 33 -5.99 -5.02 12.83
C SER A 33 -6.20 -3.57 12.37
N ASP A 34 -5.19 -2.91 11.81
CA ASP A 34 -5.35 -1.54 11.29
C ASP A 34 -6.34 -1.56 10.10
N PRO A 35 -7.53 -0.95 10.24
CA PRO A 35 -8.53 -0.93 9.18
C PRO A 35 -8.09 -0.16 7.94
N ASN A 36 -7.01 0.61 8.04
CA ASN A 36 -6.45 1.40 6.95
C ASN A 36 -5.36 0.65 6.18
N LEU A 37 -4.97 -0.55 6.64
CA LEU A 37 -4.05 -1.42 5.92
C LEU A 37 -4.83 -2.30 4.94
N LEU A 38 -4.83 -1.93 3.67
CA LEU A 38 -5.57 -2.60 2.62
C LEU A 38 -4.75 -3.75 2.04
N SER A 39 -5.35 -4.94 2.07
CA SER A 39 -4.69 -6.19 1.69
C SER A 39 -5.47 -6.94 0.61
N HIS A 40 -4.76 -7.73 -0.17
CA HIS A 40 -5.33 -8.68 -1.13
C HIS A 40 -4.65 -10.05 -0.96
N ASN A 41 -5.45 -11.12 -0.83
CA ASN A 41 -4.95 -12.49 -0.62
C ASN A 41 -3.98 -12.63 0.58
N GLY A 42 -4.17 -11.81 1.64
CA GLY A 42 -3.33 -11.82 2.83
C GLY A 42 -2.03 -11.02 2.71
N GLU A 43 -1.76 -10.40 1.57
CA GLU A 43 -0.63 -9.50 1.36
C GLU A 43 -1.09 -8.03 1.49
N ALA A 44 -0.42 -7.26 2.35
CA ALA A 44 -0.66 -5.83 2.47
C ALA A 44 -0.14 -5.10 1.24
N LEU A 45 -0.97 -4.30 0.59
CA LEU A 45 -0.62 -3.58 -0.64
C LEU A 45 -0.55 -2.07 -0.43
N VAL A 46 -1.45 -1.49 0.35
CA VAL A 46 -1.52 -0.05 0.59
C VAL A 46 -1.94 0.24 2.02
N HIS A 47 -1.24 1.14 2.69
CA HIS A 47 -1.73 1.82 3.88
C HIS A 47 -2.33 3.18 3.49
N LEU A 48 -3.56 3.43 3.94
CA LEU A 48 -4.34 4.61 3.64
C LEU A 48 -4.45 5.48 4.89
N GLN A 49 -4.12 6.76 4.79
CA GLN A 49 -4.32 7.75 5.85
C GLN A 49 -5.20 8.89 5.36
N LEU A 50 -6.22 9.20 6.14
CA LEU A 50 -7.13 10.32 5.89
C LEU A 50 -6.49 11.63 6.36
N GLU A 51 -6.60 12.70 5.55
CA GLU A 51 -6.07 14.02 5.89
C GLU A 51 -7.12 15.11 5.63
N PRO A 52 -7.75 15.66 6.67
CA PRO A 52 -7.61 15.35 8.10
C PRO A 52 -8.13 13.95 8.45
N ASN A 53 -7.71 13.40 9.57
CA ASN A 53 -8.08 12.06 10.02
C ASN A 53 -9.56 11.94 10.47
N ALA A 54 -10.24 13.05 10.67
CA ALA A 54 -11.67 13.10 10.96
C ALA A 54 -12.43 13.65 9.75
N ILE A 55 -13.32 12.82 9.20
CA ILE A 55 -14.12 13.18 8.03
C ILE A 55 -15.46 13.79 8.49
N GLN A 56 -15.79 14.92 7.87
CA GLN A 56 -17.06 15.61 8.07
C GLN A 56 -17.81 15.73 6.74
N VAL A 57 -19.13 15.68 6.81
CA VAL A 57 -19.98 15.90 5.63
C VAL A 57 -19.77 17.31 5.09
N GLY A 58 -19.54 17.44 3.79
CA GLY A 58 -19.36 18.72 3.11
C GLY A 58 -17.94 19.32 3.22
N GLU A 59 -17.03 18.70 3.97
CA GLU A 59 -15.66 19.14 4.10
C GLU A 59 -14.75 18.31 3.16
N PRO A 60 -13.86 18.97 2.38
CA PRO A 60 -12.93 18.25 1.53
C PRO A 60 -11.81 17.60 2.36
N PHE A 61 -11.33 16.44 1.89
CA PHE A 61 -10.20 15.75 2.48
C PHE A 61 -9.34 15.07 1.41
N ASP A 62 -8.13 14.71 1.77
CA ASP A 62 -7.19 14.00 0.93
C ASP A 62 -6.85 12.62 1.54
N LEU A 63 -6.32 11.73 0.72
CA LEU A 63 -5.79 10.45 1.16
C LEU A 63 -4.28 10.41 0.92
N ASN A 64 -3.51 10.17 1.98
CA ASN A 64 -2.11 9.80 1.85
C ASN A 64 -2.02 8.28 1.70
N LEU A 65 -1.39 7.81 0.64
CA LEU A 65 -1.32 6.41 0.25
C LEU A 65 0.12 5.94 0.26
N THR A 66 0.44 5.02 1.16
CA THR A 66 1.75 4.36 1.23
C THR A 66 1.66 2.97 0.61
N THR A 67 2.42 2.70 -0.44
CA THR A 67 2.50 1.35 -1.01
C THR A 67 3.40 0.48 -0.15
N CYS A 68 2.95 -0.74 0.16
CA CYS A 68 3.62 -1.63 1.13
C CYS A 68 4.78 -2.41 0.54
N ALA A 69 4.78 -2.63 -0.77
CA ALA A 69 5.82 -3.39 -1.46
C ALA A 69 6.30 -2.70 -2.74
N SER A 70 7.51 -3.02 -3.16
CA SER A 70 8.03 -2.58 -4.45
C SER A 70 7.19 -3.18 -5.59
N GLY A 71 6.94 -2.37 -6.63
CA GLY A 71 6.12 -2.80 -7.78
C GLY A 71 4.61 -2.62 -7.61
N VAL A 72 4.14 -2.20 -6.43
CA VAL A 72 2.76 -1.74 -6.23
C VAL A 72 2.65 -0.28 -6.65
N LYS A 73 1.71 0.04 -7.52
CA LYS A 73 1.45 1.41 -7.98
C LYS A 73 -0.02 1.75 -7.88
N VAL A 74 -0.34 2.85 -7.22
CA VAL A 74 -1.72 3.37 -7.18
C VAL A 74 -2.10 3.90 -8.56
N ILE A 75 -3.24 3.44 -9.09
CA ILE A 75 -3.76 3.82 -10.41
C ILE A 75 -4.91 4.81 -10.28
N SER A 76 -5.82 4.56 -9.33
CA SER A 76 -6.95 5.45 -9.08
C SER A 76 -7.45 5.34 -7.65
N ALA A 77 -8.16 6.36 -7.21
CA ALA A 77 -8.91 6.38 -5.97
C ALA A 77 -10.30 6.98 -6.24
N ASP A 78 -11.31 6.44 -5.59
CA ASP A 78 -12.69 6.89 -5.72
C ASP A 78 -13.46 6.52 -4.44
N ALA A 79 -14.71 6.98 -4.30
CA ALA A 79 -15.58 6.53 -3.23
C ALA A 79 -17.02 6.46 -3.70
N ALA A 80 -17.79 5.53 -3.09
CA ALA A 80 -19.20 5.32 -3.39
C ALA A 80 -19.98 4.98 -2.12
N MET A 81 -21.29 5.20 -2.16
CA MET A 81 -22.26 4.70 -1.18
C MET A 81 -23.02 3.51 -1.79
N PRO A 82 -22.67 2.26 -1.46
CA PRO A 82 -23.29 1.10 -2.08
C PRO A 82 -24.81 1.02 -1.84
N SER A 83 -25.24 1.37 -0.63
CA SER A 83 -26.65 1.38 -0.24
C SER A 83 -27.53 2.38 -1.02
N HIS A 84 -26.90 3.42 -1.59
CA HIS A 84 -27.58 4.46 -2.37
C HIS A 84 -27.32 4.32 -3.89
N GLY A 85 -26.42 3.45 -4.28
CA GLY A 85 -26.09 3.20 -5.69
C GLY A 85 -25.42 4.37 -6.42
N HIS A 86 -24.76 5.28 -5.69
CA HIS A 86 -24.05 6.41 -6.27
C HIS A 86 -22.69 6.64 -5.61
N GLY A 87 -21.85 7.42 -6.26
CA GLY A 87 -20.52 7.83 -5.76
C GLY A 87 -20.42 9.34 -5.60
N MET A 88 -19.18 9.82 -5.53
CA MET A 88 -18.87 11.24 -5.61
C MET A 88 -19.18 11.78 -7.02
N ASN A 89 -19.52 13.08 -7.11
CA ASN A 89 -19.87 13.72 -8.38
C ASN A 89 -18.63 14.01 -9.27
N TYR A 90 -17.44 13.78 -8.78
CA TYR A 90 -16.17 14.00 -9.46
C TYR A 90 -15.16 12.95 -8.99
N ARG A 91 -14.04 12.82 -9.72
CA ARG A 91 -12.97 11.89 -9.39
C ARG A 91 -11.81 12.63 -8.74
N PRO A 92 -11.28 12.13 -7.63
CA PRO A 92 -10.04 12.63 -7.04
C PRO A 92 -8.86 12.51 -8.01
N GLY A 93 -7.95 13.46 -7.92
CA GLY A 93 -6.67 13.39 -8.64
C GLY A 93 -5.65 12.54 -7.90
N ILE A 94 -4.86 11.74 -8.62
CA ILE A 94 -3.72 11.02 -8.06
C ILE A 94 -2.44 11.78 -8.38
N GLU A 95 -1.69 12.14 -7.35
CA GLU A 95 -0.42 12.84 -7.46
C GLU A 95 0.68 12.05 -6.75
N THR A 96 1.84 11.94 -7.39
CA THR A 96 3.04 11.43 -6.74
C THR A 96 3.93 12.62 -6.41
N GLU A 97 4.18 12.83 -5.14
CA GLU A 97 5.03 13.91 -4.65
C GLU A 97 6.52 13.64 -4.92
N SER A 98 7.34 14.68 -4.84
CA SER A 98 8.79 14.56 -5.01
C SER A 98 9.45 13.64 -3.97
N THR A 99 8.78 13.41 -2.84
CA THR A 99 9.18 12.47 -1.78
C THR A 99 8.92 11.00 -2.15
N GLY A 100 8.16 10.75 -3.24
CA GLY A 100 7.68 9.42 -3.64
C GLY A 100 6.36 9.02 -2.98
N ALA A 101 5.81 9.84 -2.08
CA ALA A 101 4.48 9.64 -1.50
C ALA A 101 3.40 9.82 -2.56
N THR A 102 2.34 9.03 -2.49
CA THR A 102 1.17 9.16 -3.36
C THR A 102 0.02 9.79 -2.58
N VAL A 103 -0.58 10.83 -3.14
CA VAL A 103 -1.71 11.53 -2.55
C VAL A 103 -2.88 11.48 -3.52
N ALA A 104 -4.06 11.09 -3.03
CA ALA A 104 -5.31 11.21 -3.75
C ALA A 104 -6.07 12.43 -3.21
N ARG A 105 -6.22 13.47 -4.04
CA ARG A 105 -6.73 14.77 -3.62
C ARG A 105 -8.17 15.02 -4.02
N GLY A 106 -8.89 15.67 -3.12
CA GLY A 106 -10.19 16.25 -3.42
C GLY A 106 -11.34 15.29 -3.19
N PHE A 107 -11.30 14.46 -2.17
CA PHE A 107 -12.49 13.73 -1.71
C PHE A 107 -13.45 14.70 -1.02
N LEU A 108 -14.74 14.45 -1.17
CA LEU A 108 -15.79 15.16 -0.43
C LEU A 108 -17.03 14.27 -0.34
N PHE A 109 -17.45 14.00 0.88
CA PHE A 109 -18.69 13.29 1.13
C PHE A 109 -19.84 14.28 1.37
N HIS A 110 -20.85 14.21 0.55
CA HIS A 110 -21.94 15.18 0.56
C HIS A 110 -23.14 14.75 1.44
N MET A 111 -23.07 13.55 2.03
CA MET A 111 -24.11 13.04 2.94
C MET A 111 -23.51 12.05 3.94
N PRO A 112 -24.15 11.90 5.13
CA PRO A 112 -23.74 10.92 6.12
C PRO A 112 -24.11 9.49 5.68
N GLY A 113 -23.50 8.51 6.31
CA GLY A 113 -23.77 7.07 6.12
C GLY A 113 -22.53 6.28 5.73
N GLU A 114 -22.73 5.05 5.27
CA GLU A 114 -21.68 4.13 4.88
C GLU A 114 -21.13 4.47 3.48
N TRP A 115 -19.87 4.80 3.44
CA TRP A 115 -19.09 4.98 2.22
C TRP A 115 -18.04 3.89 2.06
N GLU A 116 -17.69 3.56 0.84
CA GLU A 116 -16.54 2.75 0.49
C GLU A 116 -15.53 3.59 -0.28
N ILE A 117 -14.34 3.77 0.31
CA ILE A 117 -13.18 4.27 -0.44
C ILE A 117 -12.62 3.09 -1.23
N ARG A 118 -12.39 3.29 -2.53
CA ARG A 118 -11.88 2.27 -3.46
C ARG A 118 -10.57 2.74 -4.05
N ILE A 119 -9.52 1.95 -3.83
CA ILE A 119 -8.19 2.20 -4.37
C ILE A 119 -7.90 1.11 -5.39
N VAL A 120 -7.56 1.48 -6.61
CA VAL A 120 -7.06 0.54 -7.61
C VAL A 120 -5.55 0.64 -7.65
N VAL A 121 -4.89 -0.50 -7.47
CA VAL A 121 -3.45 -0.62 -7.60
C VAL A 121 -3.10 -1.55 -8.75
N LYS A 122 -1.94 -1.31 -9.37
CA LYS A 122 -1.30 -2.24 -10.30
C LYS A 122 -0.15 -2.94 -9.60
N THR A 123 -0.14 -4.27 -9.64
CA THR A 123 0.94 -5.12 -9.15
C THR A 123 1.02 -6.39 -9.97
N GLY A 124 2.23 -6.88 -10.27
CA GLY A 124 2.41 -8.08 -11.10
C GLY A 124 1.77 -8.02 -12.49
N GLY A 125 1.46 -6.83 -13.00
CA GLY A 125 0.75 -6.65 -14.29
C GLY A 125 -0.77 -6.65 -14.19
N GLU A 126 -1.34 -6.90 -13.02
CA GLU A 126 -2.77 -6.94 -12.75
C GLU A 126 -3.26 -5.69 -12.02
N ASP A 127 -4.51 -5.31 -12.27
CA ASP A 127 -5.19 -4.25 -11.55
C ASP A 127 -6.04 -4.86 -10.43
N ILE A 128 -5.75 -4.47 -9.19
CA ILE A 128 -6.42 -4.98 -7.99
C ILE A 128 -7.21 -3.84 -7.34
N SER A 129 -8.49 -4.09 -7.06
CA SER A 129 -9.35 -3.15 -6.33
C SER A 129 -9.35 -3.47 -4.85
N LEU A 130 -8.96 -2.47 -4.05
CA LEU A 130 -8.95 -2.50 -2.59
C LEU A 130 -10.08 -1.62 -2.06
N VAL A 131 -10.75 -2.05 -1.01
CA VAL A 131 -11.92 -1.34 -0.44
C VAL A 131 -11.71 -1.06 1.03
N ARG A 132 -12.00 0.16 1.44
CA ARG A 132 -12.02 0.62 2.83
C ARG A 132 -13.42 1.15 3.17
N PRO A 133 -14.24 0.37 3.89
CA PRO A 133 -15.52 0.86 4.41
C PRO A 133 -15.32 1.97 5.45
N LEU A 134 -16.16 2.97 5.44
CA LEU A 134 -16.10 4.13 6.32
C LEU A 134 -17.51 4.62 6.66
N GLU A 135 -17.80 4.78 7.93
CA GLU A 135 -19.02 5.43 8.40
C GLU A 135 -18.77 6.92 8.59
N VAL A 136 -19.59 7.76 7.96
CA VAL A 136 -19.53 9.22 8.07
C VAL A 136 -20.73 9.70 8.87
N SER A 137 -20.47 10.32 10.01
CA SER A 137 -21.50 10.91 10.87
C SER A 137 -22.03 12.23 10.30
N PRO A 138 -23.28 12.60 10.66
CA PRO A 138 -23.86 13.89 10.29
C PRO A 138 -23.08 15.09 10.80
#